data_53d58c3ccd5cfd7b5510c6d2deece175
#
_entry.id   53d58c3ccd5cfd7b5510c6d2deece175
#
_cell.length_a   1.000
_cell.length_b   1.000
_cell.length_c   1.000
_cell.angle_alpha   90.00
_cell.angle_beta   90.00
_cell.angle_gamma   90.00
#
_symmetry.space_group_name_H-M   'P 1'
#
loop_
_entity.id
_entity.type
_entity.pdbx_description
1 polymer ?
#
loop_
_entity_poly.entity_id
_entity_poly.type
_entity_poly.pdbx_seq_one_letter_code
_entity_poly.pdbx_strand_id
1 'polypeptide(L)'
;MFYQFSDDVTTVKIDQIDNHYVTAGYVTVSEFERIYSQFGFAAATAEMLKSDNFYYHSRFGAEVFDDYCFTKISVINPDDVNGERDSVALFIKKNLLIVVDVRDTDCSTRDKFMECLGRYSPINITLEKLIYAFLDCLTSSDSNTIEDMGYEITQLEELVLHDRVSSDFNLQLLHMKKELLTMRNYYEQLIDIGDALEDNENEIFDDNYLRYISNFTKKTIRLRDDVDMLSGSVVHLQDAYQSYIDIKSNRTMQIFTVVTAIFFPLTVIVGWYGMNFRNMPELYWKYGYLFVILLSITVVTVLAVIFKKKKWIGK
;
A
#
# COMPACT_ATOMS: atom_id res chain seq x y z
N MET A 1 23.77 23.97 2.88
CA MET A 1 24.14 24.66 4.16
C MET A 1 24.59 23.60 5.15
N PHE A 2 25.60 23.92 6.00
CA PHE A 2 26.09 23.01 7.03
C PHE A 2 25.82 23.57 8.42
N TYR A 3 25.43 22.71 9.34
CA TYR A 3 25.09 23.00 10.72
C TYR A 3 25.99 22.19 11.63
N GLN A 4 26.73 22.86 12.50
CA GLN A 4 27.63 22.21 13.46
C GLN A 4 27.07 22.32 14.86
N PHE A 5 27.14 21.24 15.60
CA PHE A 5 26.63 21.13 16.95
C PHE A 5 27.79 21.22 17.94
N SER A 6 27.96 22.39 18.52
CA SER A 6 28.89 22.67 19.63
C SER A 6 28.09 22.94 20.90
N ASP A 7 28.24 24.12 21.50
CA ASP A 7 27.38 24.57 22.60
C ASP A 7 25.98 24.94 22.09
N ASP A 8 25.90 25.43 20.84
CA ASP A 8 24.69 25.75 20.09
C ASP A 8 24.79 25.18 18.66
N VAL A 9 23.64 25.18 17.95
CA VAL A 9 23.61 24.82 16.50
C VAL A 9 24.03 26.04 15.70
N THR A 10 25.21 26.00 15.10
CA THR A 10 25.76 27.09 14.32
C THR A 10 25.86 26.73 12.84
N THR A 11 25.55 27.71 11.98
CA THR A 11 25.77 27.53 10.53
C THR A 11 27.25 27.78 10.23
N VAL A 12 27.90 26.80 9.58
CA VAL A 12 29.34 26.85 9.27
C VAL A 12 29.57 26.72 7.76
N LYS A 13 30.71 27.32 7.31
CA LYS A 13 31.20 27.07 5.96
C LYS A 13 32.03 25.79 5.93
N ILE A 14 32.13 25.16 4.77
CA ILE A 14 32.88 23.89 4.61
C ILE A 14 34.32 24.01 5.13
N ASP A 15 35.01 25.09 4.84
CA ASP A 15 36.38 25.31 5.27
C ASP A 15 36.54 25.53 6.79
N GLN A 16 35.46 25.66 7.52
CA GLN A 16 35.39 25.91 8.96
C GLN A 16 34.84 24.76 9.77
N ILE A 17 34.54 23.61 9.11
CA ILE A 17 34.03 22.41 9.79
C ILE A 17 35.11 21.83 10.70
N ASP A 18 34.80 21.71 11.99
CA ASP A 18 35.65 21.04 12.97
C ASP A 18 35.16 19.57 13.13
N ASN A 19 36.00 18.62 12.78
CA ASN A 19 35.71 17.20 12.84
C ASN A 19 35.48 16.63 14.24
N HIS A 20 35.76 17.44 15.30
CA HIS A 20 35.47 17.03 16.69
C HIS A 20 33.98 17.15 17.04
N TYR A 21 33.24 17.96 16.30
CA TYR A 21 31.81 18.17 16.51
C TYR A 21 30.99 17.50 15.44
N VAL A 22 29.77 17.05 15.80
CA VAL A 22 28.83 16.52 14.85
C VAL A 22 28.37 17.62 13.89
N THR A 23 28.39 17.34 12.61
CA THR A 23 28.01 18.28 11.55
C THR A 23 26.94 17.65 10.66
N ALA A 24 25.89 18.41 10.37
CA ALA A 24 24.84 18.02 9.43
C ALA A 24 24.82 18.98 8.23
N GLY A 25 24.70 18.45 7.03
CA GLY A 25 24.57 19.25 5.80
C GLY A 25 23.34 18.86 5.01
N TYR A 26 22.61 19.86 4.48
CA TYR A 26 21.58 19.64 3.46
C TYR A 26 22.01 20.40 2.20
N VAL A 27 22.20 19.68 1.10
CA VAL A 27 22.77 20.21 -0.15
C VAL A 27 22.06 19.62 -1.35
N THR A 28 22.00 20.37 -2.44
CA THR A 28 21.52 19.87 -3.74
C THR A 28 22.58 19.00 -4.42
N VAL A 29 22.20 18.20 -5.42
CA VAL A 29 23.15 17.39 -6.22
C VAL A 29 24.25 18.29 -6.80
N SER A 30 23.92 19.46 -7.34
CA SER A 30 24.88 20.37 -7.96
C SER A 30 25.84 21.01 -6.96
N GLU A 31 25.41 21.23 -5.71
CA GLU A 31 26.29 21.65 -4.62
C GLU A 31 27.20 20.51 -4.17
N PHE A 32 26.66 19.30 -4.04
CA PHE A 32 27.40 18.11 -3.63
C PHE A 32 28.52 17.78 -4.63
N GLU A 33 28.29 17.90 -5.92
CA GLU A 33 29.30 17.68 -6.96
C GLU A 33 30.53 18.60 -6.83
N ARG A 34 30.40 19.73 -6.17
CA ARG A 34 31.52 20.67 -5.95
C ARG A 34 32.32 20.35 -4.70
N ILE A 35 31.73 19.58 -3.78
CA ILE A 35 32.27 19.41 -2.43
C ILE A 35 32.65 17.96 -2.08
N TYR A 36 32.12 16.94 -2.80
CA TYR A 36 32.30 15.54 -2.42
C TYR A 36 33.78 15.14 -2.24
N SER A 37 34.66 15.65 -3.11
CA SER A 37 36.09 15.37 -3.06
C SER A 37 36.78 15.97 -1.83
N GLN A 38 36.27 17.09 -1.27
CA GLN A 38 36.79 17.71 -0.07
C GLN A 38 36.53 16.84 1.18
N PHE A 39 35.46 16.06 1.17
CA PHE A 39 35.11 15.12 2.23
C PHE A 39 35.70 13.72 2.00
N GLY A 40 36.34 13.47 0.85
CA GLY A 40 36.95 12.19 0.51
C GLY A 40 35.97 11.15 -0.02
N PHE A 41 34.78 11.55 -0.44
CA PHE A 41 33.82 10.61 -1.06
C PHE A 41 34.25 10.21 -2.48
N ALA A 42 33.95 8.98 -2.88
CA ALA A 42 34.33 8.48 -4.20
C ALA A 42 33.50 9.13 -5.32
N ALA A 43 34.15 9.42 -6.47
CA ALA A 43 33.45 9.98 -7.62
C ALA A 43 32.33 9.06 -8.14
N ALA A 44 32.50 7.74 -8.02
CA ALA A 44 31.49 6.77 -8.41
C ALA A 44 30.18 6.93 -7.65
N THR A 45 30.22 7.17 -6.34
CA THR A 45 29.01 7.41 -5.51
C THR A 45 28.32 8.73 -5.85
N ALA A 46 29.11 9.78 -6.21
CA ALA A 46 28.55 11.04 -6.69
C ALA A 46 27.86 10.89 -8.07
N GLU A 47 28.38 10.03 -8.94
CA GLU A 47 27.75 9.71 -10.25
C GLU A 47 26.45 8.91 -10.09
N MET A 48 26.34 8.06 -9.08
CA MET A 48 25.10 7.31 -8.76
C MET A 48 23.91 8.21 -8.47
N LEU A 49 24.14 9.45 -8.02
CA LEU A 49 23.06 10.43 -7.79
C LEU A 49 22.35 10.84 -9.09
N LYS A 50 23.03 10.77 -10.25
CA LYS A 50 22.51 11.19 -11.56
C LYS A 50 21.76 10.08 -12.30
N SER A 51 21.94 8.82 -11.89
CA SER A 51 21.34 7.72 -12.64
C SER A 51 19.84 7.64 -12.40
N ASP A 52 19.05 7.68 -13.49
CA ASP A 52 17.60 7.46 -13.47
C ASP A 52 17.21 6.01 -13.04
N ASN A 53 18.18 5.10 -12.97
CA ASN A 53 18.00 3.75 -12.45
C ASN A 53 17.88 3.70 -10.91
N PHE A 54 17.23 4.71 -10.35
CA PHE A 54 16.97 4.88 -8.91
C PHE A 54 16.39 3.64 -8.26
N TYR A 55 15.48 2.96 -8.94
CA TYR A 55 14.77 1.79 -8.42
C TYR A 55 15.63 0.53 -8.26
N TYR A 56 16.76 0.44 -8.98
CA TYR A 56 17.66 -0.72 -8.88
C TYR A 56 18.65 -0.61 -7.72
N HIS A 57 19.15 0.58 -7.42
CA HIS A 57 20.11 0.79 -6.33
C HIS A 57 19.45 0.94 -4.95
N SER A 58 18.21 1.42 -4.89
CA SER A 58 17.47 1.58 -3.63
C SER A 58 17.02 0.26 -2.96
N ARG A 59 17.24 -0.89 -3.60
CA ARG A 59 16.93 -2.22 -3.04
C ARG A 59 18.04 -2.81 -2.16
N PHE A 60 19.19 -2.16 -2.03
CA PHE A 60 20.38 -2.78 -1.45
C PHE A 60 20.85 -2.16 -0.12
N GLY A 61 19.95 -1.51 0.61
CA GLY A 61 20.30 -0.96 1.93
C GLY A 61 21.31 0.19 1.85
N ALA A 62 22.26 0.25 2.78
CA ALA A 62 23.37 1.17 2.77
C ALA A 62 24.63 0.48 2.18
N GLU A 63 25.34 1.18 1.27
CA GLU A 63 26.67 0.75 0.82
C GLU A 63 27.70 1.23 1.85
N VAL A 64 28.48 0.30 2.39
CA VAL A 64 29.50 0.55 3.39
C VAL A 64 30.86 0.60 2.70
N PHE A 65 31.56 1.74 2.80
CA PHE A 65 32.92 1.95 2.33
C PHE A 65 33.86 2.02 3.53
N ASP A 66 35.17 2.02 3.29
CA ASP A 66 36.18 1.99 4.37
C ASP A 66 36.03 3.10 5.42
N ASP A 67 35.60 4.33 5.01
CA ASP A 67 35.54 5.49 5.90
C ASP A 67 34.21 6.27 5.83
N TYR A 68 33.22 5.77 5.09
CA TYR A 68 31.88 6.34 5.00
C TYR A 68 30.83 5.31 4.62
N CYS A 69 29.56 5.63 4.89
CA CYS A 69 28.40 4.89 4.37
C CYS A 69 27.65 5.78 3.39
N PHE A 70 27.08 5.17 2.35
CA PHE A 70 26.22 5.81 1.37
C PHE A 70 24.90 5.07 1.29
N THR A 71 23.79 5.79 1.29
CA THR A 71 22.48 5.22 0.99
C THR A 71 21.60 6.23 0.29
N LYS A 72 20.60 5.73 -0.42
CA LYS A 72 19.65 6.52 -1.18
C LYS A 72 18.25 6.09 -0.76
N ILE A 73 17.43 7.03 -0.32
CA ILE A 73 16.08 6.79 0.20
C ILE A 73 15.06 7.38 -0.77
N SER A 74 14.08 6.55 -1.16
CA SER A 74 12.90 7.01 -1.90
C SER A 74 11.78 7.25 -0.89
N VAL A 75 11.61 8.51 -0.49
CA VAL A 75 10.63 8.92 0.54
C VAL A 75 9.24 8.95 -0.08
N ILE A 76 8.29 8.31 0.59
CA ILE A 76 6.87 8.36 0.20
C ILE A 76 6.21 9.62 0.78
N ASN A 77 5.22 10.15 0.06
CA ASN A 77 4.32 11.15 0.61
C ASN A 77 3.14 10.43 1.29
N PRO A 78 2.95 10.57 2.62
CA PRO A 78 1.86 9.92 3.33
C PRO A 78 0.46 10.31 2.86
N ASP A 79 0.29 11.52 2.31
CA ASP A 79 -0.99 12.03 1.79
C ASP A 79 -1.28 11.52 0.36
N ASP A 80 -0.25 11.10 -0.39
CA ASP A 80 -0.36 10.51 -1.73
C ASP A 80 0.71 9.45 -1.95
N VAL A 81 0.48 8.28 -1.36
CA VAL A 81 1.44 7.14 -1.36
C VAL A 81 1.80 6.66 -2.77
N ASN A 82 0.88 6.80 -3.74
CA ASN A 82 1.08 6.41 -5.13
C ASN A 82 1.62 7.54 -6.01
N GLY A 83 1.75 8.74 -5.49
CA GLY A 83 2.22 9.94 -6.17
C GLY A 83 3.71 9.95 -6.46
N GLU A 84 4.21 11.13 -6.80
CA GLU A 84 5.63 11.34 -6.97
C GLU A 84 6.36 11.20 -5.63
N ARG A 85 7.49 10.50 -5.66
CA ARG A 85 8.31 10.27 -4.47
C ARG A 85 9.47 11.21 -4.45
N ASP A 86 9.74 11.73 -3.28
CA ASP A 86 10.98 12.45 -3.03
C ASP A 86 12.15 11.47 -2.95
N SER A 87 13.33 11.96 -3.17
CA SER A 87 14.53 11.15 -3.20
C SER A 87 15.67 11.89 -2.55
N VAL A 88 16.24 11.31 -1.52
CA VAL A 88 17.41 11.83 -0.84
C VAL A 88 18.51 10.80 -0.79
N ALA A 89 19.75 11.27 -0.79
CA ALA A 89 20.90 10.43 -0.53
C ALA A 89 21.59 10.87 0.77
N LEU A 90 22.01 9.89 1.55
CA LEU A 90 22.76 10.11 2.79
C LEU A 90 24.21 9.71 2.59
N PHE A 91 25.12 10.61 2.89
CA PHE A 91 26.54 10.36 3.02
C PHE A 91 26.90 10.52 4.50
N ILE A 92 27.32 9.42 5.09
CA ILE A 92 27.58 9.32 6.53
C ILE A 92 29.05 9.03 6.73
N LYS A 93 29.75 9.90 7.42
CA LYS A 93 31.15 9.74 7.82
C LYS A 93 31.28 10.07 9.30
N LYS A 94 32.39 9.76 9.93
CA LYS A 94 32.59 10.03 11.35
C LYS A 94 32.28 11.50 11.69
N ASN A 95 31.33 11.74 12.58
CA ASN A 95 30.80 13.05 12.96
C ASN A 95 30.19 13.89 11.83
N LEU A 96 29.86 13.32 10.66
CA LEU A 96 29.33 14.03 9.52
C LEU A 96 28.15 13.29 8.89
N LEU A 97 27.03 13.98 8.77
CA LEU A 97 25.88 13.57 7.98
C LEU A 97 25.61 14.57 6.86
N ILE A 98 25.69 14.17 5.61
CA ILE A 98 25.27 15.00 4.48
C ILE A 98 24.04 14.37 3.85
N VAL A 99 22.94 15.11 3.84
CA VAL A 99 21.71 14.79 3.14
C VAL A 99 21.75 15.52 1.80
N VAL A 100 21.74 14.76 0.71
CA VAL A 100 21.72 15.31 -0.65
C VAL A 100 20.31 15.22 -1.18
N ASP A 101 19.74 16.37 -1.50
CA ASP A 101 18.49 16.50 -2.20
C ASP A 101 18.66 16.08 -3.65
N VAL A 102 18.16 14.88 -3.98
CA VAL A 102 18.17 14.33 -5.35
C VAL A 102 16.90 14.74 -6.08
N ARG A 103 15.77 14.70 -5.39
CA ARG A 103 14.45 15.12 -5.87
C ARG A 103 13.57 15.43 -4.66
N ASP A 104 13.32 16.68 -4.40
CA ASP A 104 12.40 17.16 -3.36
C ASP A 104 11.59 18.32 -3.97
N THR A 105 10.39 17.97 -4.51
CA THR A 105 9.60 18.92 -5.31
C THR A 105 8.80 19.89 -4.47
N ASP A 106 8.45 19.50 -3.24
CA ASP A 106 7.62 20.27 -2.31
C ASP A 106 8.40 20.78 -1.09
N CYS A 107 9.70 20.53 -1.04
CA CYS A 107 10.57 20.85 0.10
C CYS A 107 10.25 20.12 1.40
N SER A 108 9.43 19.05 1.36
CA SER A 108 8.99 18.32 2.54
C SER A 108 10.16 17.64 3.26
N THR A 109 11.08 17.06 2.52
CA THR A 109 12.27 16.41 3.08
C THR A 109 13.23 17.41 3.71
N ARG A 110 13.38 18.57 3.10
CA ARG A 110 14.17 19.68 3.69
C ARG A 110 13.57 20.15 5.00
N ASP A 111 12.25 20.31 5.07
CA ASP A 111 11.58 20.77 6.29
C ASP A 111 11.72 19.72 7.41
N LYS A 112 11.59 18.44 7.10
CA LYS A 112 11.87 17.32 8.03
C LYS A 112 13.34 17.33 8.50
N PHE A 113 14.29 17.63 7.61
CA PHE A 113 15.70 17.79 8.00
C PHE A 113 15.89 18.96 8.96
N MET A 114 15.27 20.10 8.71
CA MET A 114 15.34 21.26 9.61
C MET A 114 14.71 20.98 10.98
N GLU A 115 13.61 20.24 11.02
CA GLU A 115 12.97 19.80 12.25
C GLU A 115 13.90 18.90 13.09
N CYS A 116 14.59 17.96 12.45
CA CYS A 116 15.46 17.02 13.16
C CYS A 116 16.65 17.71 13.85
N LEU A 117 17.14 18.86 13.33
CA LEU A 117 18.24 19.61 13.94
C LEU A 117 17.89 20.16 15.34
N GLY A 118 16.59 20.44 15.57
CA GLY A 118 16.10 20.98 16.86
C GLY A 118 15.71 19.91 17.87
N ARG A 119 15.79 18.63 17.54
CA ARG A 119 15.22 17.55 18.35
C ARG A 119 16.04 17.19 19.60
N TYR A 120 17.34 17.37 19.52
CA TYR A 120 18.25 17.08 20.62
C TYR A 120 19.05 18.31 21.04
N SER A 121 19.44 18.35 22.31
CA SER A 121 20.37 19.38 22.80
C SER A 121 21.71 19.26 22.07
N PRO A 122 22.27 20.38 21.55
CA PRO A 122 23.52 20.38 20.80
C PRO A 122 24.70 19.72 21.53
N ILE A 123 24.79 19.94 22.84
CA ILE A 123 25.86 19.40 23.68
C ILE A 123 25.86 17.86 23.76
N ASN A 124 24.70 17.23 23.64
CA ASN A 124 24.54 15.77 23.84
C ASN A 124 24.23 15.05 22.52
N ILE A 125 24.35 15.70 21.39
CA ILE A 125 24.07 15.07 20.10
C ILE A 125 25.25 14.18 19.71
N THR A 126 24.92 13.03 19.14
CA THR A 126 25.89 12.14 18.50
C THR A 126 25.42 11.87 17.08
N LEU A 127 26.29 11.35 16.23
CA LEU A 127 25.97 11.06 14.83
C LEU A 127 24.76 10.11 14.74
N GLU A 128 24.74 9.07 15.58
CA GLU A 128 23.67 8.05 15.62
C GLU A 128 22.32 8.65 16.03
N LYS A 129 22.33 9.60 17.00
CA LYS A 129 21.11 10.34 17.38
C LYS A 129 20.60 11.23 16.27
N LEU A 130 21.51 11.88 15.52
CA LEU A 130 21.16 12.75 14.42
C LEU A 130 20.54 11.95 13.26
N ILE A 131 21.15 10.81 12.91
CA ILE A 131 20.62 9.89 11.89
C ILE A 131 19.25 9.37 12.33
N TYR A 132 19.14 8.90 13.57
CA TYR A 132 17.86 8.48 14.13
C TYR A 132 16.81 9.56 14.04
N ALA A 133 17.14 10.81 14.44
CA ALA A 133 16.21 11.93 14.39
C ALA A 133 15.70 12.19 12.97
N PHE A 134 16.61 12.19 11.99
CA PHE A 134 16.23 12.41 10.60
C PHE A 134 15.34 11.30 10.04
N LEU A 135 15.75 10.05 10.20
CA LEU A 135 14.96 8.90 9.73
C LEU A 135 13.60 8.78 10.42
N ASP A 136 13.55 9.12 11.73
CA ASP A 136 12.31 9.13 12.50
C ASP A 136 11.37 10.27 12.09
N CYS A 137 11.91 11.44 11.70
CA CYS A 137 11.12 12.52 11.11
C CYS A 137 10.56 12.15 9.73
N LEU A 138 11.31 11.38 8.92
CA LEU A 138 10.79 10.89 7.63
C LEU A 138 9.54 10.01 7.78
N THR A 139 9.47 9.22 8.86
CA THR A 139 8.37 8.27 9.15
C THR A 139 7.40 8.76 10.23
N SER A 140 7.38 10.05 10.55
CA SER A 140 6.62 10.57 11.70
C SER A 140 5.11 10.50 11.55
N SER A 141 4.58 10.65 10.34
CA SER A 141 3.15 10.62 10.01
C SER A 141 2.64 9.25 9.58
N ASP A 142 3.54 8.30 9.31
CA ASP A 142 3.20 7.03 8.68
C ASP A 142 2.22 6.18 9.49
N SER A 143 2.33 6.20 10.83
CA SER A 143 1.39 5.46 11.70
C SER A 143 -0.05 5.95 11.55
N ASN A 144 -0.25 7.25 11.37
CA ASN A 144 -1.59 7.82 11.17
C ASN A 144 -2.14 7.39 9.81
N THR A 145 -1.32 7.44 8.75
CA THR A 145 -1.70 6.99 7.41
C THR A 145 -2.11 5.51 7.40
N ILE A 146 -1.36 4.64 8.11
CA ILE A 146 -1.69 3.21 8.25
C ILE A 146 -3.02 3.03 8.99
N GLU A 147 -3.28 3.81 10.05
CA GLU A 147 -4.54 3.76 10.80
C GLU A 147 -5.73 4.21 9.93
N ASP A 148 -5.57 5.29 9.16
CA ASP A 148 -6.58 5.80 8.22
C ASP A 148 -6.91 4.75 7.14
N MET A 149 -5.91 4.08 6.57
CA MET A 149 -6.11 2.97 5.63
C MET A 149 -6.85 1.80 6.28
N GLY A 150 -6.56 1.47 7.53
CA GLY A 150 -7.30 0.46 8.29
C GLY A 150 -8.78 0.81 8.46
N TYR A 151 -9.07 2.08 8.70
CA TYR A 151 -10.44 2.57 8.76
C TYR A 151 -11.17 2.49 7.41
N GLU A 152 -10.49 2.83 6.31
CA GLU A 152 -11.05 2.69 4.95
C GLU A 152 -11.38 1.23 4.61
N ILE A 153 -10.50 0.27 4.95
CA ILE A 153 -10.77 -1.16 4.78
C ILE A 153 -12.05 -1.56 5.51
N THR A 154 -12.20 -1.12 6.76
CA THR A 154 -13.39 -1.41 7.57
C THR A 154 -14.67 -0.85 6.92
N GLN A 155 -14.61 0.36 6.37
CA GLN A 155 -15.75 0.94 5.64
C GLN A 155 -16.12 0.11 4.39
N LEU A 156 -15.11 -0.35 3.64
CA LEU A 156 -15.33 -1.20 2.47
C LEU A 156 -15.95 -2.56 2.85
N GLU A 157 -15.55 -3.14 3.99
CA GLU A 157 -16.16 -4.36 4.54
C GLU A 157 -17.66 -4.16 4.85
N GLU A 158 -18.01 -3.03 5.47
CA GLU A 158 -19.42 -2.70 5.76
C GLU A 158 -20.26 -2.56 4.50
N LEU A 159 -19.70 -2.02 3.39
CA LEU A 159 -20.41 -1.93 2.11
C LEU A 159 -20.73 -3.32 1.55
N VAL A 160 -19.83 -4.28 1.67
CA VAL A 160 -20.07 -5.68 1.24
C VAL A 160 -21.13 -6.34 2.10
N LEU A 161 -21.06 -6.18 3.43
CA LEU A 161 -22.02 -6.76 4.37
C LEU A 161 -23.45 -6.24 4.18
N HIS A 162 -23.59 -4.97 3.78
CA HIS A 162 -24.90 -4.30 3.64
C HIS A 162 -25.45 -4.30 2.21
N ASP A 163 -24.86 -5.05 1.27
CA ASP A 163 -25.30 -5.11 -0.16
C ASP A 163 -25.31 -3.73 -0.83
N ARG A 164 -24.34 -2.86 -0.48
CA ARG A 164 -24.23 -1.47 -0.97
C ARG A 164 -22.98 -1.23 -1.81
N VAL A 165 -22.46 -2.29 -2.41
CA VAL A 165 -21.22 -2.23 -3.17
C VAL A 165 -21.39 -1.42 -4.45
N SER A 166 -20.48 -0.46 -4.68
CA SER A 166 -20.44 0.36 -5.90
C SER A 166 -19.78 -0.37 -7.07
N SER A 167 -19.98 0.16 -8.29
CA SER A 167 -19.28 -0.34 -9.50
C SER A 167 -17.75 -0.24 -9.40
N ASP A 168 -17.25 0.71 -8.61
CA ASP A 168 -15.84 1.07 -8.53
C ASP A 168 -15.09 0.36 -7.39
N PHE A 169 -15.79 -0.56 -6.70
CA PHE A 169 -15.25 -1.28 -5.54
C PHE A 169 -13.93 -2.02 -5.86
N ASN A 170 -13.88 -2.73 -7.00
CA ASN A 170 -12.64 -3.41 -7.43
C ASN A 170 -11.49 -2.43 -7.69
N LEU A 171 -11.78 -1.24 -8.18
CA LEU A 171 -10.78 -0.22 -8.43
C LEU A 171 -10.24 0.34 -7.10
N GLN A 172 -11.11 0.56 -6.12
CA GLN A 172 -10.71 0.98 -4.77
C GLN A 172 -9.80 -0.06 -4.10
N LEU A 173 -10.17 -1.36 -4.16
CA LEU A 173 -9.31 -2.44 -3.65
C LEU A 173 -7.95 -2.48 -4.35
N LEU A 174 -7.92 -2.27 -5.67
CA LEU A 174 -6.66 -2.27 -6.43
C LEU A 174 -5.76 -1.09 -6.04
N HIS A 175 -6.35 0.10 -5.85
CA HIS A 175 -5.61 1.29 -5.37
C HIS A 175 -5.01 1.03 -3.99
N MET A 176 -5.81 0.59 -3.05
CA MET A 176 -5.38 0.28 -1.68
C MET A 176 -4.27 -0.78 -1.65
N LYS A 177 -4.41 -1.85 -2.44
CA LYS A 177 -3.37 -2.87 -2.55
C LYS A 177 -2.06 -2.30 -3.09
N LYS A 178 -2.11 -1.36 -4.05
CA LYS A 178 -0.94 -0.71 -4.61
C LYS A 178 -0.27 0.21 -3.57
N GLU A 179 -1.05 0.94 -2.78
CA GLU A 179 -0.55 1.80 -1.71
C GLU A 179 0.16 1.00 -0.63
N LEU A 180 -0.49 -0.06 -0.12
CA LEU A 180 0.11 -0.96 0.85
C LEU A 180 1.41 -1.60 0.35
N LEU A 181 1.45 -2.02 -0.92
CA LEU A 181 2.69 -2.55 -1.52
C LEU A 181 3.80 -1.49 -1.61
N THR A 182 3.43 -0.25 -1.91
CA THR A 182 4.36 0.88 -1.95
C THR A 182 4.96 1.16 -0.57
N MET A 183 4.12 1.22 0.47
CA MET A 183 4.54 1.42 1.86
C MET A 183 5.40 0.27 2.36
N ARG A 184 5.02 -0.96 2.07
CA ARG A 184 5.82 -2.14 2.42
C ARG A 184 7.23 -2.06 1.85
N ASN A 185 7.37 -1.79 0.54
CA ASN A 185 8.68 -1.67 -0.11
C ASN A 185 9.51 -0.53 0.47
N TYR A 186 8.86 0.56 0.87
CA TYR A 186 9.52 1.68 1.54
C TYR A 186 10.09 1.27 2.90
N TYR A 187 9.30 0.56 3.71
CA TYR A 187 9.79 0.12 5.03
C TYR A 187 10.84 -0.98 4.90
N GLU A 188 10.74 -1.89 3.93
CA GLU A 188 11.80 -2.86 3.65
C GLU A 188 13.13 -2.16 3.33
N GLN A 189 13.10 -1.11 2.51
CA GLN A 189 14.28 -0.29 2.22
C GLN A 189 14.87 0.34 3.49
N LEU A 190 14.02 0.92 4.34
CA LEU A 190 14.48 1.56 5.58
C LEU A 190 15.03 0.55 6.61
N ILE A 191 14.50 -0.67 6.64
CA ILE A 191 15.00 -1.77 7.48
C ILE A 191 16.39 -2.18 7.00
N ASP A 192 16.56 -2.44 5.69
CA ASP A 192 17.85 -2.81 5.10
C ASP A 192 18.92 -1.74 5.37
N ILE A 193 18.55 -0.46 5.32
CA ILE A 193 19.44 0.66 5.67
C ILE A 193 19.80 0.60 7.16
N GLY A 194 18.80 0.42 8.02
CA GLY A 194 19.00 0.36 9.45
C GLY A 194 19.93 -0.80 9.87
N ASP A 195 19.70 -1.98 9.30
CA ASP A 195 20.52 -3.16 9.56
C ASP A 195 21.98 -2.95 9.10
N ALA A 196 22.19 -2.42 7.88
CA ALA A 196 23.53 -2.15 7.37
C ALA A 196 24.28 -1.09 8.21
N LEU A 197 23.59 -0.10 8.77
CA LEU A 197 24.21 0.88 9.67
C LEU A 197 24.44 0.31 11.07
N GLU A 198 23.58 -0.60 11.55
CA GLU A 198 23.74 -1.26 12.87
C GLU A 198 24.93 -2.23 12.87
N ASP A 199 25.21 -2.89 11.75
CA ASP A 199 26.38 -3.80 11.59
C ASP A 199 27.72 -3.06 11.76
N ASN A 200 27.76 -1.75 11.49
CA ASN A 200 28.92 -0.87 11.73
C ASN A 200 30.26 -1.42 11.24
N GLU A 201 30.30 -2.06 10.04
CA GLU A 201 31.45 -2.77 9.52
C GLU A 201 32.72 -1.91 9.40
N ASN A 202 32.56 -0.60 9.22
CA ASN A 202 33.65 0.38 9.07
C ASN A 202 33.95 1.19 10.34
N GLU A 203 33.36 0.82 11.48
CA GLU A 203 33.59 1.38 12.80
C GLU A 203 33.44 2.93 12.87
N ILE A 204 32.53 3.51 12.07
CA ILE A 204 32.26 4.98 12.10
C ILE A 204 31.41 5.36 13.30
N PHE A 205 30.58 4.47 13.80
CA PHE A 205 29.65 4.69 14.90
C PHE A 205 30.23 4.23 16.22
N ASP A 206 29.81 4.89 17.31
CA ASP A 206 30.12 4.45 18.67
C ASP A 206 29.12 3.38 19.10
N ASP A 207 29.62 2.19 19.47
CA ASP A 207 28.81 1.02 19.89
C ASP A 207 27.81 1.34 21.01
N ASN A 208 28.15 2.30 21.90
CA ASN A 208 27.24 2.72 22.96
C ASN A 208 25.97 3.41 22.44
N TYR A 209 26.01 3.96 21.23
CA TYR A 209 24.91 4.72 20.63
C TYR A 209 24.22 3.98 19.48
N LEU A 210 24.70 2.83 19.01
CA LEU A 210 24.06 2.00 17.98
C LEU A 210 22.60 1.64 18.32
N ARG A 211 22.28 1.61 19.61
CA ARG A 211 20.89 1.42 20.08
C ARG A 211 19.86 2.40 19.45
N TYR A 212 20.30 3.59 19.03
CA TYR A 212 19.39 4.53 18.37
C TYR A 212 19.02 4.04 16.97
N ILE A 213 19.99 3.52 16.21
CA ILE A 213 19.77 2.92 14.89
C ILE A 213 18.89 1.67 15.05
N SER A 214 19.23 0.77 15.99
CA SER A 214 18.43 -0.41 16.32
C SER A 214 16.97 -0.07 16.69
N ASN A 215 16.74 1.01 17.45
CA ASN A 215 15.39 1.45 17.79
C ASN A 215 14.60 1.91 16.58
N PHE A 216 15.27 2.60 15.62
CA PHE A 216 14.64 2.98 14.36
C PHE A 216 14.26 1.75 13.54
N THR A 217 15.19 0.80 13.35
CA THR A 217 14.94 -0.46 12.62
C THR A 217 13.75 -1.21 13.23
N LYS A 218 13.69 -1.35 14.56
CA LYS A 218 12.55 -1.99 15.26
C LYS A 218 11.23 -1.23 15.09
N LYS A 219 11.25 0.10 15.04
CA LYS A 219 10.06 0.91 14.74
C LYS A 219 9.58 0.63 13.32
N THR A 220 10.50 0.63 12.36
CA THR A 220 10.19 0.43 10.94
C THR A 220 9.68 -0.99 10.67
N ILE A 221 10.22 -2.00 11.36
CA ILE A 221 9.70 -3.39 11.32
C ILE A 221 8.22 -3.41 11.75
N ARG A 222 7.86 -2.71 12.82
CA ARG A 222 6.44 -2.64 13.25
C ARG A 222 5.55 -1.98 12.21
N LEU A 223 5.99 -0.88 11.59
CA LEU A 223 5.23 -0.23 10.51
C LEU A 223 5.02 -1.17 9.32
N ARG A 224 6.06 -1.92 8.92
CA ARG A 224 5.94 -2.95 7.88
C ARG A 224 4.95 -4.04 8.27
N ASP A 225 5.02 -4.55 9.49
CA ASP A 225 4.13 -5.62 9.98
C ASP A 225 2.66 -5.14 10.02
N ASP A 226 2.41 -3.88 10.39
CA ASP A 226 1.09 -3.27 10.35
C ASP A 226 0.55 -3.19 8.90
N VAL A 227 1.39 -2.80 7.95
CA VAL A 227 1.04 -2.79 6.51
C VAL A 227 0.79 -4.20 5.98
N ASP A 228 1.57 -5.21 6.39
CA ASP A 228 1.36 -6.61 6.00
C ASP A 228 0.03 -7.15 6.55
N MET A 229 -0.35 -6.76 7.78
CA MET A 229 -1.65 -7.08 8.36
C MET A 229 -2.80 -6.47 7.56
N LEU A 230 -2.71 -5.19 7.18
CA LEU A 230 -3.71 -4.54 6.34
C LEU A 230 -3.79 -5.16 4.94
N SER A 231 -2.64 -5.54 4.36
CA SER A 231 -2.59 -6.24 3.07
C SER A 231 -3.34 -7.58 3.14
N GLY A 232 -3.20 -8.32 4.24
CA GLY A 232 -3.99 -9.52 4.52
C GLY A 232 -5.50 -9.24 4.57
N SER A 233 -5.89 -8.15 5.25
CA SER A 233 -7.30 -7.72 5.34
C SER A 233 -7.88 -7.37 3.97
N VAL A 234 -7.14 -6.70 3.08
CA VAL A 234 -7.56 -6.42 1.71
C VAL A 234 -7.77 -7.69 0.90
N VAL A 235 -6.92 -8.71 1.08
CA VAL A 235 -7.11 -10.02 0.41
C VAL A 235 -8.39 -10.70 0.91
N HIS A 236 -8.63 -10.72 2.22
CA HIS A 236 -9.88 -11.27 2.78
C HIS A 236 -11.11 -10.51 2.30
N LEU A 237 -11.03 -9.19 2.19
CA LEU A 237 -12.12 -8.37 1.65
C LEU A 237 -12.39 -8.68 0.18
N GLN A 238 -11.35 -8.92 -0.62
CA GLN A 238 -11.48 -9.34 -2.01
C GLN A 238 -12.19 -10.70 -2.12
N ASP A 239 -11.87 -11.67 -1.27
CA ASP A 239 -12.51 -12.98 -1.22
C ASP A 239 -13.98 -12.88 -0.78
N ALA A 240 -14.27 -12.04 0.21
CA ALA A 240 -15.64 -11.75 0.65
C ALA A 240 -16.48 -11.12 -0.46
N TYR A 241 -15.90 -10.15 -1.18
CA TYR A 241 -16.55 -9.53 -2.35
C TYR A 241 -16.81 -10.53 -3.48
N GLN A 242 -15.87 -11.41 -3.79
CA GLN A 242 -16.08 -12.46 -4.78
C GLN A 242 -17.23 -13.39 -4.37
N SER A 243 -17.26 -13.81 -3.10
CA SER A 243 -18.35 -14.62 -2.56
C SER A 243 -19.71 -13.90 -2.64
N TYR A 244 -19.74 -12.61 -2.39
CA TYR A 244 -20.93 -11.76 -2.54
C TYR A 244 -21.44 -11.76 -4.01
N ILE A 245 -20.54 -11.58 -4.98
CA ILE A 245 -20.88 -11.61 -6.42
C ILE A 245 -21.43 -13.00 -6.80
N ASP A 246 -20.81 -14.08 -6.33
CA ASP A 246 -21.23 -15.44 -6.62
C ASP A 246 -22.63 -15.75 -6.05
N ILE A 247 -22.92 -15.31 -4.83
CA ILE A 247 -24.26 -15.43 -4.22
C ILE A 247 -25.28 -14.66 -5.04
N LYS A 248 -25.00 -13.44 -5.48
CA LYS A 248 -25.88 -12.61 -6.29
C LYS A 248 -26.14 -13.22 -7.67
N SER A 249 -25.09 -13.74 -8.32
CA SER A 249 -25.17 -14.45 -9.60
C SER A 249 -26.03 -15.69 -9.47
N ASN A 250 -25.77 -16.52 -8.45
CA ASN A 250 -26.55 -17.73 -8.18
C ASN A 250 -28.04 -17.42 -7.93
N ARG A 251 -28.34 -16.36 -7.20
CA ARG A 251 -29.72 -15.91 -6.98
C ARG A 251 -30.41 -15.51 -8.30
N THR A 252 -29.70 -14.79 -9.15
CA THR A 252 -30.21 -14.43 -10.48
C THR A 252 -30.47 -15.67 -11.32
N MET A 253 -29.54 -16.62 -11.33
CA MET A 253 -29.68 -17.89 -12.06
C MET A 253 -30.86 -18.74 -11.53
N GLN A 254 -31.10 -18.76 -10.21
CA GLN A 254 -32.26 -19.38 -9.60
C GLN A 254 -33.56 -18.80 -10.12
N ILE A 255 -33.67 -17.46 -10.22
CA ILE A 255 -34.86 -16.78 -10.76
C ILE A 255 -35.10 -17.21 -12.21
N PHE A 256 -34.08 -17.19 -13.06
CA PHE A 256 -34.21 -17.66 -14.46
C PHE A 256 -34.63 -19.14 -14.55
N THR A 257 -34.04 -20.00 -13.70
CA THR A 257 -34.41 -21.41 -13.65
C THR A 257 -35.86 -21.60 -13.25
N VAL A 258 -36.37 -20.89 -12.26
CA VAL A 258 -37.78 -20.96 -11.84
C VAL A 258 -38.69 -20.49 -12.97
N VAL A 259 -38.41 -19.35 -13.60
CA VAL A 259 -39.21 -18.84 -14.72
C VAL A 259 -39.25 -19.83 -15.85
N THR A 260 -38.10 -20.33 -16.30
CA THR A 260 -38.02 -21.30 -17.38
C THR A 260 -38.74 -22.61 -17.03
N ALA A 261 -38.58 -23.16 -15.84
CA ALA A 261 -39.20 -24.39 -15.40
C ALA A 261 -40.74 -24.28 -15.33
N ILE A 262 -41.30 -23.09 -15.08
CA ILE A 262 -42.75 -22.87 -15.11
C ILE A 262 -43.26 -22.72 -16.55
N PHE A 263 -42.56 -21.95 -17.40
CA PHE A 263 -43.03 -21.67 -18.75
C PHE A 263 -42.81 -22.84 -19.72
N PHE A 264 -41.75 -23.64 -19.55
CA PHE A 264 -41.45 -24.76 -20.47
C PHE A 264 -42.59 -25.78 -20.60
N PRO A 265 -43.15 -26.38 -19.50
CA PRO A 265 -44.29 -27.27 -19.62
C PRO A 265 -45.53 -26.62 -20.21
N LEU A 266 -45.79 -25.34 -19.90
CA LEU A 266 -46.92 -24.61 -20.49
C LEU A 266 -46.74 -24.44 -22.00
N THR A 267 -45.55 -24.14 -22.47
CA THR A 267 -45.24 -24.01 -23.90
C THR A 267 -45.43 -25.34 -24.60
N VAL A 268 -45.04 -26.46 -23.98
CA VAL A 268 -45.27 -27.80 -24.52
C VAL A 268 -46.77 -28.12 -24.61
N ILE A 269 -47.56 -27.84 -23.58
CA ILE A 269 -49.01 -28.03 -23.56
C ILE A 269 -49.70 -27.22 -24.66
N VAL A 270 -49.41 -25.91 -24.72
CA VAL A 270 -50.00 -25.00 -25.70
C VAL A 270 -49.53 -25.36 -27.12
N GLY A 271 -48.26 -25.72 -27.30
CA GLY A 271 -47.74 -26.17 -28.60
C GLY A 271 -48.38 -27.47 -29.07
N TRP A 272 -48.58 -28.44 -28.15
CA TRP A 272 -49.23 -29.72 -28.48
C TRP A 272 -50.67 -29.51 -28.91
N TYR A 273 -51.47 -28.80 -28.13
CA TYR A 273 -52.87 -28.56 -28.46
C TYR A 273 -53.08 -27.46 -29.51
N GLY A 274 -52.04 -26.72 -29.86
CA GLY A 274 -52.01 -25.75 -30.97
C GLY A 274 -51.69 -26.36 -32.35
N MET A 275 -51.40 -27.69 -32.43
CA MET A 275 -51.07 -28.32 -33.67
C MET A 275 -52.36 -28.59 -34.54
N ASN A 276 -52.27 -28.41 -35.85
CA ASN A 276 -53.37 -28.55 -36.80
C ASN A 276 -53.53 -30.01 -37.33
N PHE A 277 -53.46 -31.02 -36.45
CA PHE A 277 -53.68 -32.39 -36.84
C PHE A 277 -55.18 -32.70 -36.94
N ARG A 278 -55.58 -33.47 -38.01
CA ARG A 278 -56.98 -33.82 -38.24
C ARG A 278 -57.56 -34.85 -37.23
N ASN A 279 -56.72 -35.65 -36.59
CA ASN A 279 -57.14 -36.74 -35.64
C ASN A 279 -56.57 -36.36 -34.22
N MET A 280 -57.20 -35.39 -33.57
CA MET A 280 -57.01 -35.12 -32.15
C MET A 280 -58.33 -35.31 -31.40
N PRO A 281 -58.59 -36.49 -30.79
CA PRO A 281 -59.86 -36.76 -30.15
C PRO A 281 -60.22 -35.80 -29.01
N GLU A 282 -59.23 -35.21 -28.34
CA GLU A 282 -59.40 -34.28 -27.23
C GLU A 282 -60.02 -32.96 -27.69
N LEU A 283 -59.79 -32.53 -28.93
CA LEU A 283 -60.33 -31.28 -29.48
C LEU A 283 -61.84 -31.37 -29.77
N TYR A 284 -62.35 -32.54 -29.99
CA TYR A 284 -63.79 -32.77 -30.20
C TYR A 284 -64.56 -33.00 -28.89
N TRP A 285 -63.86 -33.05 -27.71
CA TRP A 285 -64.52 -33.25 -26.43
C TRP A 285 -65.09 -31.90 -25.91
N LYS A 286 -66.38 -31.90 -25.54
CA LYS A 286 -67.05 -30.67 -25.06
C LYS A 286 -66.36 -29.95 -23.94
N TYR A 287 -65.58 -30.64 -23.10
CA TYR A 287 -64.85 -30.10 -21.97
C TYR A 287 -63.33 -30.04 -22.18
N GLY A 288 -62.85 -30.36 -23.41
CA GLY A 288 -61.42 -30.42 -23.71
C GLY A 288 -60.68 -29.10 -23.42
N TYR A 289 -61.28 -27.97 -23.78
CA TYR A 289 -60.67 -26.64 -23.45
C TYR A 289 -60.53 -26.41 -21.93
N LEU A 290 -61.59 -26.74 -21.15
CA LEU A 290 -61.56 -26.61 -19.70
C LEU A 290 -60.53 -27.54 -19.08
N PHE A 291 -60.37 -28.75 -19.61
CA PHE A 291 -59.39 -29.73 -19.18
C PHE A 291 -57.95 -29.21 -19.36
N VAL A 292 -57.61 -28.63 -20.53
CA VAL A 292 -56.27 -28.06 -20.80
C VAL A 292 -55.95 -26.90 -19.88
N ILE A 293 -56.93 -26.03 -19.58
CA ILE A 293 -56.76 -24.93 -18.60
C ILE A 293 -56.48 -25.50 -17.21
N LEU A 294 -57.26 -26.45 -16.74
CA LEU A 294 -57.07 -27.09 -15.43
C LEU A 294 -55.73 -27.80 -15.32
N LEU A 295 -55.32 -28.51 -16.38
CA LEU A 295 -54.02 -29.16 -16.48
C LEU A 295 -52.88 -28.13 -16.35
N SER A 296 -52.96 -27.01 -17.10
CA SER A 296 -51.97 -25.94 -17.06
C SER A 296 -51.87 -25.31 -15.66
N ILE A 297 -53.02 -25.01 -15.04
CA ILE A 297 -53.06 -24.48 -13.67
C ILE A 297 -52.45 -25.45 -12.65
N THR A 298 -52.76 -26.75 -12.79
CA THR A 298 -52.21 -27.81 -11.92
C THR A 298 -50.69 -27.89 -12.02
N VAL A 299 -50.15 -27.90 -13.24
CA VAL A 299 -48.70 -27.92 -13.48
C VAL A 299 -48.01 -26.72 -12.87
N VAL A 300 -48.53 -25.49 -13.09
CA VAL A 300 -47.99 -24.25 -12.49
C VAL A 300 -48.02 -24.32 -10.96
N THR A 301 -49.17 -24.76 -10.40
CA THR A 301 -49.34 -24.82 -8.93
C THR A 301 -48.37 -25.82 -8.31
N VAL A 302 -48.22 -27.01 -8.90
CA VAL A 302 -47.28 -28.02 -8.42
C VAL A 302 -45.85 -27.52 -8.45
N LEU A 303 -45.44 -26.93 -9.56
CA LEU A 303 -44.08 -26.35 -9.67
C LEU A 303 -43.84 -25.21 -8.71
N ALA A 304 -44.79 -24.27 -8.55
CA ALA A 304 -44.71 -23.18 -7.59
C ALA A 304 -44.58 -23.70 -6.13
N VAL A 305 -45.32 -24.75 -5.75
CA VAL A 305 -45.20 -25.39 -4.45
C VAL A 305 -43.83 -26.04 -4.24
N ILE A 306 -43.32 -26.73 -5.28
CA ILE A 306 -41.98 -27.35 -5.23
C ILE A 306 -40.91 -26.30 -5.03
N PHE A 307 -40.92 -25.21 -5.81
CA PHE A 307 -39.92 -24.14 -5.69
C PHE A 307 -40.05 -23.38 -4.37
N LYS A 308 -41.30 -23.19 -3.87
CA LYS A 308 -41.49 -22.57 -2.53
C LYS A 308 -40.94 -23.47 -1.42
N LYS A 309 -41.13 -24.82 -1.49
CA LYS A 309 -40.55 -25.75 -0.52
C LYS A 309 -39.01 -25.77 -0.59
N LYS A 310 -38.43 -25.64 -1.77
CA LYS A 310 -36.97 -25.50 -1.95
C LYS A 310 -36.42 -24.14 -1.58
N LYS A 311 -37.25 -23.19 -1.10
CA LYS A 311 -36.86 -21.80 -0.77
C LYS A 311 -36.23 -21.02 -1.94
N TRP A 312 -36.60 -21.35 -3.18
CA TRP A 312 -36.15 -20.66 -4.39
C TRP A 312 -37.05 -19.46 -4.73
N ILE A 313 -38.26 -19.42 -4.17
CA ILE A 313 -39.23 -18.31 -4.27
C ILE A 313 -39.56 -17.88 -2.84
N GLY A 314 -39.44 -16.59 -2.55
CA GLY A 314 -39.99 -16.03 -1.30
C GLY A 314 -38.97 -15.80 -0.18
N LYS A 315 -37.75 -15.35 -0.51
CA LYS A 315 -36.89 -14.58 0.42
C LYS A 315 -36.71 -13.18 -0.10
#